data_b9ef5eba63cf615829c214f446ff785e
#
_entry.id   b9ef5eba63cf615829c214f446ff785e
#
_cell.length_a   1.000
_cell.length_b   1.000
_cell.length_c   1.000
_cell.angle_alpha   90.00
_cell.angle_beta   90.00
_cell.angle_gamma   90.00
#
_symmetry.space_group_name_H-M   'P 1'
#
loop_
_entity.id
_entity.type
_entity.pdbx_description
1 polymer ?
#
loop_
_entity_poly.entity_id
_entity_poly.type
_entity_poly.pdbx_seq_one_letter_code
_entity_poly.pdbx_strand_id
1 'polypeptide(L)'
;GDLFKDNIFFKNGKLTGLIDFYFSCNDFYTYELAITTNAWCFDTKDGFNKNNFDSLLNGYQKNSDISNDEKKYFNTILRGAAMRILVTRLHDQLFHLDGALVNPKDPIEYFNILKWHQENLVFNS
;
A
#
# COMPACT_ATOMS: atom_id res chain seq x y z
N GLY A 1 -8.18 3.38 2.88
CA GLY A 1 -7.11 4.33 2.54
C GLY A 1 -5.84 4.18 3.36
N ASP A 2 -5.77 3.19 4.29
CA ASP A 2 -4.61 3.03 5.18
C ASP A 2 -4.43 1.59 5.68
N LEU A 3 -4.64 0.60 4.82
CA LEU A 3 -4.57 -0.81 5.19
C LEU A 3 -3.12 -1.31 5.33
N PHE A 4 -2.43 -0.78 6.33
CA PHE A 4 -1.06 -1.16 6.72
C PHE A 4 -1.05 -2.33 7.70
N LYS A 5 0.13 -2.96 7.84
CA LYS A 5 0.32 -4.12 8.74
C LYS A 5 0.02 -3.82 10.20
N ASP A 6 0.26 -2.60 10.65
CA ASP A 6 0.00 -2.10 12.00
C ASP A 6 -1.49 -1.83 12.29
N ASN A 7 -2.32 -1.74 11.24
CA ASN A 7 -3.79 -1.54 11.37
C ASN A 7 -4.59 -2.85 11.31
N ILE A 8 -3.92 -4.01 11.24
CA ILE A 8 -4.56 -5.32 11.08
C ILE A 8 -4.13 -6.27 12.19
N PHE A 9 -5.10 -6.95 12.80
CA PHE A 9 -4.85 -7.93 13.85
C PHE A 9 -5.17 -9.34 13.39
N PHE A 10 -4.26 -10.26 13.70
CA PHE A 10 -4.43 -11.68 13.48
C PHE A 10 -4.33 -12.45 14.80
N LYS A 11 -5.16 -13.48 14.94
CA LYS A 11 -5.05 -14.47 16.03
C LYS A 11 -5.19 -15.87 15.43
N ASN A 12 -4.19 -16.72 15.68
CA ASN A 12 -4.15 -18.09 15.15
C ASN A 12 -4.34 -18.15 13.62
N GLY A 13 -3.69 -17.25 12.88
CA GLY A 13 -3.77 -17.17 11.41
C GLY A 13 -5.10 -16.64 10.85
N LYS A 14 -6.01 -16.18 11.69
CA LYS A 14 -7.29 -15.60 11.29
C LYS A 14 -7.30 -14.10 11.54
N LEU A 15 -7.84 -13.33 10.60
CA LEU A 15 -8.11 -11.91 10.77
C LEU A 15 -9.13 -11.73 11.91
N THR A 16 -8.79 -10.89 12.90
CA THR A 16 -9.63 -10.66 14.08
C THR A 16 -9.97 -9.20 14.30
N GLY A 17 -9.33 -8.28 13.64
CA GLY A 17 -9.65 -6.86 13.77
C GLY A 17 -8.96 -5.98 12.74
N LEU A 18 -9.60 -4.86 12.47
CA LEU A 18 -9.11 -3.73 11.68
C LEU A 18 -9.32 -2.47 12.51
N ILE A 19 -8.37 -1.57 12.48
CA ILE A 19 -8.45 -0.26 13.16
C ILE A 19 -8.01 0.86 12.21
N ASP A 20 -8.15 2.09 12.68
CA ASP A 20 -7.69 3.30 12.02
C ASP A 20 -8.36 3.58 10.66
N PHE A 21 -9.64 3.95 10.73
CA PHE A 21 -10.46 4.30 9.57
C PHE A 21 -10.46 5.79 9.24
N TYR A 22 -9.54 6.60 9.79
CA TYR A 22 -9.52 8.06 9.59
C TYR A 22 -9.33 8.48 8.15
N PHE A 23 -8.64 7.68 7.34
CA PHE A 23 -8.40 7.93 5.93
C PHE A 23 -9.45 7.32 4.99
N SER A 24 -10.57 6.82 5.54
CA SER A 24 -11.68 6.32 4.72
C SER A 24 -12.24 7.43 3.84
N CYS A 25 -12.35 7.18 2.54
CA CYS A 25 -12.78 8.16 1.54
C CYS A 25 -13.58 7.50 0.41
N ASN A 26 -14.26 8.32 -0.38
CA ASN A 26 -14.85 7.90 -1.64
C ASN A 26 -13.80 8.04 -2.74
N ASP A 27 -13.26 6.91 -3.19
CA ASP A 27 -12.25 6.85 -4.23
C ASP A 27 -12.42 5.56 -5.05
N PHE A 28 -11.55 5.32 -6.02
CA PHE A 28 -11.52 4.05 -6.76
C PHE A 28 -11.24 2.89 -5.80
N TYR A 29 -11.98 1.80 -5.89
CA TYR A 29 -11.72 0.60 -5.08
C TYR A 29 -10.31 0.05 -5.30
N THR A 30 -9.79 0.15 -6.51
CA THR A 30 -8.41 -0.23 -6.85
C THR A 30 -7.35 0.67 -6.19
N TYR A 31 -7.70 1.84 -5.67
CA TYR A 31 -6.78 2.66 -4.89
C TYR A 31 -6.46 2.02 -3.53
N GLU A 32 -7.46 1.46 -2.83
CA GLU A 32 -7.22 0.68 -1.61
C GLU A 32 -6.36 -0.56 -1.89
N LEU A 33 -6.64 -1.25 -2.99
CA LEU A 33 -5.83 -2.39 -3.42
C LEU A 33 -4.38 -1.98 -3.70
N ALA A 34 -4.15 -0.79 -4.28
CA ALA A 34 -2.82 -0.27 -4.54
C ALA A 34 -2.06 0.09 -3.26
N ILE A 35 -2.73 0.74 -2.28
CA ILE A 35 -2.14 1.02 -0.97
C ILE A 35 -1.74 -0.28 -0.28
N THR A 36 -2.66 -1.25 -0.25
CA THR A 36 -2.41 -2.58 0.34
C THR A 36 -1.28 -3.31 -0.37
N THR A 37 -1.23 -3.27 -1.70
CA THR A 37 -0.13 -3.86 -2.48
C THR A 37 1.22 -3.26 -2.06
N ASN A 38 1.32 -1.94 -2.00
CA ASN A 38 2.56 -1.26 -1.60
C ASN A 38 2.97 -1.59 -0.16
N ALA A 39 2.01 -1.76 0.76
CA ALA A 39 2.28 -2.05 2.17
C ALA A 39 2.62 -3.53 2.45
N TRP A 40 2.10 -4.48 1.65
CA TRP A 40 2.16 -5.91 1.95
C TRP A 40 2.97 -6.73 0.96
N CYS A 41 3.17 -6.23 -0.26
CA CYS A 41 3.82 -6.96 -1.33
C CYS A 41 5.24 -6.46 -1.63
N PHE A 42 5.79 -5.64 -0.75
CA PHE A 42 7.20 -5.24 -0.77
C PHE A 42 7.87 -5.62 0.54
N ASP A 43 9.10 -6.04 0.46
CA ASP A 43 9.99 -6.18 1.59
C ASP A 43 11.31 -5.44 1.35
N THR A 44 12.03 -5.17 2.44
CA THR A 44 13.24 -4.33 2.40
C THR A 44 14.44 -5.03 1.78
N LYS A 45 14.40 -6.36 1.61
CA LYS A 45 15.53 -7.16 1.12
C LYS A 45 15.35 -7.56 -0.33
N ASP A 46 14.15 -8.11 -0.65
CA ASP A 46 13.89 -8.78 -1.92
C ASP A 46 13.02 -7.92 -2.87
N GLY A 47 12.55 -6.75 -2.40
CA GLY A 47 11.73 -5.85 -3.19
C GLY A 47 10.30 -6.36 -3.36
N PHE A 48 9.77 -6.37 -4.60
CA PHE A 48 8.40 -6.77 -4.89
C PHE A 48 8.20 -8.28 -4.78
N ASN A 49 7.28 -8.68 -3.91
CA ASN A 49 6.89 -10.08 -3.69
C ASN A 49 5.64 -10.43 -4.50
N LYS A 50 5.86 -11.05 -5.66
CA LYS A 50 4.78 -11.46 -6.57
C LYS A 50 3.81 -12.47 -5.93
N ASN A 51 4.28 -13.39 -5.09
CA ASN A 51 3.43 -14.39 -4.45
C ASN A 51 2.44 -13.74 -3.47
N ASN A 52 2.89 -12.73 -2.72
CA ASN A 52 2.02 -11.95 -1.87
C ASN A 52 0.99 -11.17 -2.68
N PHE A 53 1.42 -10.56 -3.80
CA PHE A 53 0.51 -9.85 -4.69
C PHE A 53 -0.54 -10.77 -5.32
N ASP A 54 -0.15 -11.94 -5.84
CA ASP A 54 -1.08 -12.90 -6.42
C ASP A 54 -2.09 -13.40 -5.37
N SER A 55 -1.64 -13.62 -4.13
CA SER A 55 -2.51 -14.01 -3.02
C SER A 55 -3.51 -12.93 -2.65
N LEU A 56 -3.05 -11.68 -2.55
CA LEU A 56 -3.88 -10.51 -2.30
C LEU A 56 -4.93 -10.32 -3.41
N LEU A 57 -4.50 -10.37 -4.67
CA LEU A 57 -5.35 -10.22 -5.84
C LEU A 57 -6.42 -11.31 -5.90
N ASN A 58 -6.02 -12.57 -5.70
CA ASN A 58 -6.95 -13.70 -5.64
C ASN A 58 -7.97 -13.56 -4.49
N GLY A 59 -7.54 -13.07 -3.33
CA GLY A 59 -8.43 -12.79 -2.21
C GLY A 59 -9.44 -11.68 -2.52
N TYR A 60 -8.97 -10.59 -3.12
CA TYR A 60 -9.78 -9.45 -3.53
C TYR A 60 -10.86 -9.87 -4.55
N GLN A 61 -10.45 -10.61 -5.59
CA GLN A 61 -11.33 -11.03 -6.70
C GLN A 61 -12.40 -12.05 -6.30
N LYS A 62 -12.36 -12.62 -5.10
CA LYS A 62 -13.48 -13.44 -4.58
C LYS A 62 -14.74 -12.62 -4.25
N ASN A 63 -14.57 -11.32 -4.04
CA ASN A 63 -15.65 -10.45 -3.59
C ASN A 63 -15.87 -9.23 -4.49
N SER A 64 -14.93 -8.91 -5.38
CA SER A 64 -14.97 -7.73 -6.24
C SER A 64 -14.20 -7.99 -7.52
N ASP A 65 -14.83 -7.78 -8.67
CA ASP A 65 -14.15 -7.86 -9.95
C ASP A 65 -13.29 -6.63 -10.18
N ILE A 66 -12.20 -6.81 -10.92
CA ILE A 66 -11.36 -5.71 -11.42
C ILE A 66 -11.58 -5.65 -12.93
N SER A 67 -12.15 -4.56 -13.41
CA SER A 67 -12.39 -4.32 -14.82
C SER A 67 -11.08 -4.22 -15.63
N ASN A 68 -11.19 -4.35 -16.95
CA ASN A 68 -10.01 -4.19 -17.82
C ASN A 68 -9.43 -2.77 -17.76
N ASP A 69 -10.28 -1.75 -17.60
CA ASP A 69 -9.82 -0.37 -17.46
C ASP A 69 -9.08 -0.17 -16.14
N GLU A 70 -9.56 -0.74 -15.03
CA GLU A 70 -8.86 -0.70 -13.76
C GLU A 70 -7.49 -1.38 -13.83
N LYS A 71 -7.39 -2.54 -14.46
CA LYS A 71 -6.11 -3.23 -14.69
C LYS A 71 -5.16 -2.38 -15.52
N LYS A 72 -5.66 -1.75 -16.58
CA LYS A 72 -4.88 -0.87 -17.46
C LYS A 72 -4.24 0.31 -16.71
N TYR A 73 -4.97 0.91 -15.77
CA TYR A 73 -4.50 2.07 -15.02
C TYR A 73 -3.86 1.70 -13.67
N PHE A 74 -3.90 0.44 -13.25
CA PHE A 74 -3.46 0.03 -11.93
C PHE A 74 -1.99 0.38 -11.62
N ASN A 75 -1.10 0.24 -12.59
CA ASN A 75 0.31 0.64 -12.42
C ASN A 75 0.47 2.16 -12.16
N THR A 76 -0.42 2.98 -12.70
CA THR A 76 -0.46 4.43 -12.41
C THR A 76 -0.99 4.69 -11.01
N ILE A 77 -2.03 3.96 -10.59
CA ILE A 77 -2.61 4.07 -9.25
C ILE A 77 -1.60 3.63 -8.18
N LEU A 78 -0.83 2.56 -8.41
CA LEU A 78 0.27 2.11 -7.54
C LEU A 78 1.31 3.20 -7.30
N ARG A 79 1.73 3.89 -8.37
CA ARG A 79 2.66 5.02 -8.28
C ARG A 79 2.07 6.19 -7.51
N GLY A 80 0.81 6.53 -7.77
CA GLY A 80 0.09 7.58 -7.03
C GLY A 80 -0.01 7.27 -5.53
N ALA A 81 -0.37 6.03 -5.18
CA ALA A 81 -0.43 5.57 -3.81
C ALA A 81 0.95 5.63 -3.12
N ALA A 82 2.01 5.17 -3.79
CA ALA A 82 3.37 5.23 -3.26
C ALA A 82 3.83 6.67 -3.05
N MET A 83 3.57 7.57 -4.02
CA MET A 83 3.90 8.99 -3.93
C MET A 83 3.19 9.65 -2.74
N ARG A 84 1.90 9.38 -2.52
CA ARG A 84 1.15 9.93 -1.37
C ARG A 84 1.84 9.59 -0.06
N ILE A 85 2.15 8.32 0.17
CA ILE A 85 2.77 7.88 1.42
C ILE A 85 4.19 8.44 1.56
N LEU A 86 4.98 8.48 0.48
CA LEU A 86 6.30 9.10 0.48
C LEU A 86 6.24 10.55 0.95
N VAL A 87 5.35 11.36 0.35
CA VAL A 87 5.20 12.78 0.70
C VAL A 87 4.70 12.96 2.14
N THR A 88 3.76 12.14 2.60
CA THR A 88 3.29 12.17 3.98
C THR A 88 4.43 11.89 4.96
N ARG A 89 5.22 10.84 4.73
CA ARG A 89 6.36 10.50 5.60
C ARG A 89 7.46 11.56 5.58
N LEU A 90 7.73 12.16 4.41
CA LEU A 90 8.66 13.30 4.30
C LEU A 90 8.17 14.50 5.10
N HIS A 91 6.89 14.83 5.00
CA HIS A 91 6.28 15.90 5.79
C HIS A 91 6.44 15.61 7.30
N ASP A 92 6.08 14.43 7.75
CA ASP A 92 6.15 14.05 9.14
C ASP A 92 7.60 14.09 9.68
N GLN A 93 8.58 13.74 8.85
CA GLN A 93 10.00 13.81 9.21
C GLN A 93 10.50 15.26 9.32
N LEU A 94 10.05 16.14 8.39
CA LEU A 94 10.46 17.54 8.36
C LEU A 94 9.82 18.39 9.48
N PHE A 95 8.61 18.03 9.88
CA PHE A 95 7.82 18.78 10.88
C PHE A 95 7.61 17.99 12.18
N HIS A 96 8.48 17.01 12.45
CA HIS A 96 8.43 16.23 13.67
C HIS A 96 8.64 17.14 14.90
N LEU A 97 7.73 16.98 15.86
CA LEU A 97 7.84 17.72 17.14
C LEU A 97 8.67 16.89 18.13
N ASP A 98 9.65 17.52 18.75
CA ASP A 98 10.45 16.91 19.83
C ASP A 98 9.53 16.45 20.96
N GLY A 99 9.66 15.19 21.37
CA GLY A 99 8.86 14.58 22.42
C GLY A 99 7.52 13.98 21.97
N ALA A 100 7.24 13.93 20.67
CA ALA A 100 6.09 13.19 20.17
C ALA A 100 6.22 11.69 20.48
N LEU A 101 5.09 11.05 20.83
CA LEU A 101 5.05 9.63 21.21
C LEU A 101 5.35 8.67 20.03
N VAL A 102 5.18 9.13 18.80
CA VAL A 102 5.36 8.34 17.59
C VAL A 102 6.50 8.92 16.77
N ASN A 103 7.50 8.10 16.48
CA ASN A 103 8.58 8.48 15.58
C ASN A 103 8.10 8.40 14.12
N PRO A 104 8.47 9.37 13.25
CA PRO A 104 8.16 9.32 11.83
C PRO A 104 8.72 8.05 11.18
N LYS A 105 7.93 7.44 10.30
CA LYS A 105 8.38 6.30 9.49
C LYS A 105 9.35 6.78 8.41
N ASP A 106 10.35 5.94 8.07
CA ASP A 106 11.35 6.28 7.06
C ASP A 106 10.69 6.44 5.66
N PRO A 107 10.84 7.60 5.00
CA PRO A 107 10.33 7.83 3.67
C PRO A 107 11.09 7.04 2.59
N ILE A 108 12.33 6.62 2.82
CA ILE A 108 13.17 5.91 1.84
C ILE A 108 12.52 4.59 1.39
N GLU A 109 11.80 3.91 2.28
CA GLU A 109 11.03 2.72 1.90
C GLU A 109 10.09 3.01 0.72
N TYR A 110 9.28 4.06 0.82
CA TYR A 110 8.31 4.42 -0.22
C TYR A 110 8.94 5.10 -1.44
N PHE A 111 10.08 5.75 -1.29
CA PHE A 111 10.89 6.20 -2.42
C PHE A 111 11.36 5.00 -3.26
N ASN A 112 11.85 3.94 -2.64
CA ASN A 112 12.28 2.72 -3.33
C ASN A 112 11.11 1.99 -4.01
N ILE A 113 9.94 1.90 -3.35
CA ILE A 113 8.71 1.33 -3.93
C ILE A 113 8.29 2.13 -5.17
N LEU A 114 8.27 3.46 -5.08
CA LEU A 114 7.92 4.33 -6.20
C LEU A 114 8.89 4.16 -7.38
N LYS A 115 10.19 4.12 -7.09
CA LYS A 115 11.22 3.88 -8.10
C LYS A 115 11.04 2.52 -8.78
N TRP A 116 10.77 1.47 -8.00
CA TRP A 116 10.48 0.15 -8.54
C TRP A 116 9.29 0.18 -9.52
N HIS A 117 8.20 0.85 -9.17
CA HIS A 117 7.02 1.00 -10.03
C HIS A 117 7.24 1.88 -11.27
N GLN A 118 8.29 2.70 -11.30
CA GLN A 118 8.68 3.44 -12.51
C GLN A 118 9.39 2.54 -13.54
N GLU A 119 10.07 1.51 -13.05
CA GLU A 119 10.87 0.59 -13.84
C GLU A 119 10.15 -0.73 -14.18
N ASN A 120 9.06 -1.05 -13.45
CA ASN A 120 8.36 -2.33 -13.53
C ASN A 120 6.84 -2.16 -13.62
N LEU A 121 6.20 -3.16 -14.20
CA LEU A 121 4.74 -3.25 -14.28
C LEU A 121 4.26 -4.46 -13.48
N VAL A 122 3.19 -4.28 -12.70
CA VAL A 122 2.54 -5.37 -11.94
C VAL A 122 1.56 -6.13 -12.83
N PHE A 123 0.78 -5.39 -13.62
CA PHE A 123 0.01 -5.94 -14.74
C PHE A 123 0.70 -5.60 -16.06
N ASN A 124 0.96 -6.61 -16.86
CA ASN A 124 1.32 -6.41 -18.26
C ASN A 124 0.04 -6.00 -19.02
N SER A 125 0.12 -4.90 -19.74
CA SER A 125 -0.94 -4.38 -20.61
C SER A 125 -1.21 -5.33 -21.80
#